data_508eaa041a9a8f0177961d8935761bcd
#
_entry.id   508eaa041a9a8f0177961d8935761bcd
#
_cell.length_a   1.000
_cell.length_b   1.000
_cell.length_c   1.000
_cell.angle_alpha   90.00
_cell.angle_beta   90.00
_cell.angle_gamma   90.00
#
_symmetry.space_group_name_H-M   'P 1'
#
loop_
_entity.id
_entity.type
_entity.pdbx_description
1 polymer ?
#
loop_
_entity_poly.entity_id
_entity_poly.type
_entity_poly.pdbx_seq_one_letter_code
_entity_poly.pdbx_strand_id
1 'polypeptide(L)'
;DQAAALHAPRWNDPALRHLSWLDRTTPAAAAATSAIVASLYPGFVERFGPGLAPEVLDGLERGMARIGDWWRGVPGAATVLHGDLRLDNLLLGEGSDDIWTVDWQTVVVGNGVADAAYFVGGNLLPEVRRAHEDDLVRHYHQALVDRGVADLTWDECWARYRHGTWHGVYLCVAAAMLVEQTERGDLMFSTDIDRHVRHALDLDAFDVFDRFDESTIPGASRG
;
A
#
# COMPACT_ATOMS: atom_id res chain seq x y z
N ASP A 1 0.86 -15.48 -4.57
CA ASP A 1 0.76 -16.54 -3.54
C ASP A 1 1.37 -16.11 -2.21
N GLN A 2 2.59 -15.54 -2.16
CA GLN A 2 3.28 -15.19 -0.92
C GLN A 2 2.48 -14.17 -0.06
N ALA A 3 1.94 -13.12 -0.68
CA ALA A 3 1.10 -12.16 0.02
C ALA A 3 -0.14 -12.83 0.64
N ALA A 4 -0.83 -13.71 -0.11
CA ALA A 4 -1.99 -14.42 0.42
C ALA A 4 -1.61 -15.40 1.55
N ALA A 5 -0.45 -16.03 1.46
CA ALA A 5 0.07 -16.92 2.51
C ALA A 5 0.40 -16.15 3.79
N LEU A 6 0.85 -14.90 3.69
CA LEU A 6 1.06 -14.01 4.82
C LEU A 6 -0.26 -13.54 5.45
N HIS A 7 -1.21 -13.13 4.60
CA HIS A 7 -2.41 -12.42 5.05
C HIS A 7 -3.49 -13.36 5.60
N ALA A 8 -3.74 -14.50 4.94
CA ALA A 8 -4.86 -15.38 5.26
C ALA A 8 -4.84 -15.94 6.70
N PRO A 9 -3.70 -16.40 7.26
CA PRO A 9 -3.69 -17.02 8.60
C PRO A 9 -4.12 -16.09 9.74
N ARG A 10 -4.06 -14.78 9.54
CA ARG A 10 -4.40 -13.76 10.52
C ARG A 10 -5.51 -12.82 10.05
N TRP A 11 -6.23 -13.20 9.02
CA TRP A 11 -7.32 -12.41 8.47
C TRP A 11 -8.43 -12.23 9.52
N ASN A 12 -8.75 -10.97 9.85
CA ASN A 12 -9.74 -10.63 10.89
C ASN A 12 -9.47 -11.24 12.27
N ASP A 13 -8.25 -11.65 12.57
CA ASP A 13 -7.93 -12.27 13.85
C ASP A 13 -8.01 -11.24 14.99
N PRO A 14 -8.98 -11.38 15.93
CA PRO A 14 -9.11 -10.45 17.06
C PRO A 14 -7.90 -10.46 17.99
N ALA A 15 -7.08 -11.53 17.98
CA ALA A 15 -5.86 -11.62 18.78
C ALA A 15 -4.82 -10.59 18.38
N LEU A 16 -4.82 -10.12 17.11
CA LEU A 16 -3.94 -9.05 16.65
C LEU A 16 -4.10 -7.77 17.48
N ARG A 17 -5.26 -7.52 18.06
CA ARG A 17 -5.52 -6.33 18.91
C ARG A 17 -4.74 -6.34 20.22
N HIS A 18 -4.26 -7.51 20.64
CA HIS A 18 -3.57 -7.71 21.91
C HIS A 18 -2.04 -7.79 21.78
N LEU A 19 -1.52 -7.77 20.55
CA LEU A 19 -0.08 -7.78 20.29
C LEU A 19 0.48 -6.36 20.43
N SER A 20 0.95 -6.00 21.62
CA SER A 20 1.42 -4.64 21.93
C SER A 20 2.71 -4.24 21.18
N TRP A 21 3.44 -5.22 20.69
CA TRP A 21 4.67 -5.00 19.91
C TRP A 21 4.42 -4.77 18.42
N LEU A 22 3.20 -5.07 17.94
CA LEU A 22 2.83 -4.94 16.54
C LEU A 22 2.02 -3.66 16.34
N ASP A 23 2.60 -2.74 15.59
CA ASP A 23 1.96 -1.45 15.33
C ASP A 23 0.64 -1.61 14.58
N ARG A 24 -0.25 -0.69 14.84
CA ARG A 24 -1.56 -0.59 14.20
C ARG A 24 -1.84 0.83 13.82
N THR A 25 -2.57 0.97 12.75
CA THR A 25 -3.12 2.26 12.37
C THR A 25 -4.22 2.65 13.36
N THR A 26 -3.92 3.56 14.25
CA THR A 26 -4.90 4.24 15.11
C THR A 26 -5.18 5.64 14.54
N PRO A 27 -6.32 6.26 14.84
CA PRO A 27 -6.58 7.64 14.38
C PRO A 27 -5.48 8.63 14.76
N ALA A 28 -4.91 8.49 15.95
CA ALA A 28 -3.80 9.35 16.38
C ALA A 28 -2.49 9.07 15.60
N ALA A 29 -2.15 7.79 15.39
CA ALA A 29 -0.99 7.41 14.59
C ALA A 29 -1.17 7.84 13.13
N ALA A 30 -2.35 7.63 12.54
CA ALA A 30 -2.70 8.08 11.21
C ALA A 30 -2.51 9.59 11.04
N ALA A 31 -3.03 10.38 11.98
CA ALA A 31 -2.87 11.84 11.95
C ALA A 31 -1.40 12.26 12.06
N ALA A 32 -0.63 11.64 12.96
CA ALA A 32 0.80 11.93 13.12
C ALA A 32 1.59 11.57 11.86
N THR A 33 1.39 10.39 11.29
CA THR A 33 2.08 9.95 10.08
C THR A 33 1.71 10.83 8.88
N SER A 34 0.42 11.16 8.71
CA SER A 34 -0.03 12.09 7.67
C SER A 34 0.66 13.46 7.78
N ALA A 35 0.78 14.00 8.99
CA ALA A 35 1.44 15.28 9.22
C ALA A 35 2.95 15.21 8.90
N ILE A 36 3.62 14.12 9.26
CA ILE A 36 5.03 13.90 8.94
C ILE A 36 5.22 13.86 7.42
N VAL A 37 4.48 13.01 6.71
CA VAL A 37 4.62 12.85 5.25
C VAL A 37 4.27 14.16 4.53
N ALA A 38 3.23 14.86 4.97
CA ALA A 38 2.87 16.18 4.42
C ALA A 38 3.98 17.22 4.63
N SER A 39 4.70 17.16 5.76
CA SER A 39 5.83 18.07 6.02
C SER A 39 7.07 17.79 5.16
N LEU A 40 7.24 16.55 4.70
CA LEU A 40 8.33 16.13 3.83
C LEU A 40 8.06 16.43 2.35
N TYR A 41 6.80 16.55 1.97
CA TYR A 41 6.37 16.69 0.58
C TYR A 41 6.99 17.88 -0.17
N PRO A 42 7.10 19.10 0.39
CA PRO A 42 7.75 20.21 -0.32
C PRO A 42 9.19 19.91 -0.72
N GLY A 43 9.98 19.31 0.18
CA GLY A 43 11.36 18.90 -0.12
C GLY A 43 11.41 17.77 -1.17
N PHE A 44 10.44 16.85 -1.16
CA PHE A 44 10.31 15.82 -2.18
C PHE A 44 10.07 16.45 -3.57
N VAL A 45 9.15 17.40 -3.68
CA VAL A 45 8.84 18.09 -4.95
C VAL A 45 10.05 18.90 -5.44
N GLU A 46 10.77 19.60 -4.54
CA GLU A 46 11.99 20.32 -4.90
C GLU A 46 13.04 19.37 -5.52
N ARG A 47 13.21 18.18 -4.94
CA ARG A 47 14.24 17.20 -5.33
C ARG A 47 13.85 16.41 -6.59
N PHE A 48 12.64 15.92 -6.66
CA PHE A 48 12.20 14.96 -7.69
C PHE A 48 11.26 15.57 -8.75
N GLY A 49 10.51 16.63 -8.39
CA GLY A 49 9.52 17.25 -9.27
C GLY A 49 10.01 17.62 -10.65
N PRO A 50 11.22 18.21 -10.81
CA PRO A 50 11.75 18.56 -12.13
C PRO A 50 11.93 17.36 -13.10
N GLY A 51 12.05 16.15 -12.57
CA GLY A 51 12.20 14.91 -13.36
C GLY A 51 10.89 14.16 -13.63
N LEU A 52 9.79 14.57 -13.00
CA LEU A 52 8.49 13.90 -13.15
C LEU A 52 7.70 14.46 -14.32
N ALA A 53 6.94 13.59 -14.99
CA ALA A 53 5.99 14.01 -16.01
C ALA A 53 4.87 14.87 -15.37
N PRO A 54 4.34 15.89 -16.10
CA PRO A 54 3.34 16.82 -15.56
C PRO A 54 2.10 16.12 -14.97
N GLU A 55 1.60 15.07 -15.62
CA GLU A 55 0.47 14.29 -15.15
C GLU A 55 0.76 13.51 -13.86
N VAL A 56 2.01 13.07 -13.67
CA VAL A 56 2.45 12.39 -12.44
C VAL A 56 2.54 13.40 -11.29
N LEU A 57 3.10 14.57 -11.56
CA LEU A 57 3.21 15.64 -10.57
C LEU A 57 1.83 16.13 -10.11
N ASP A 58 0.88 16.34 -11.05
CA ASP A 58 -0.52 16.69 -10.73
C ASP A 58 -1.19 15.60 -9.89
N GLY A 59 -1.05 14.33 -10.31
CA GLY A 59 -1.60 13.20 -9.56
C GLY A 59 -1.03 13.09 -8.14
N LEU A 60 0.28 13.28 -8.01
CA LEU A 60 0.97 13.30 -6.72
C LEU A 60 0.45 14.44 -5.81
N GLU A 61 0.36 15.66 -6.33
CA GLU A 61 -0.15 16.83 -5.59
C GLU A 61 -1.58 16.58 -5.09
N ARG A 62 -2.47 16.11 -5.96
CA ARG A 62 -3.86 15.77 -5.61
C ARG A 62 -3.94 14.66 -4.55
N GLY A 63 -3.11 13.62 -4.65
CA GLY A 63 -3.04 12.54 -3.66
C GLY A 63 -2.52 13.05 -2.32
N MET A 64 -1.45 13.82 -2.33
CA MET A 64 -0.87 14.39 -1.10
C MET A 64 -1.82 15.34 -0.36
N ALA A 65 -2.67 16.08 -1.08
CA ALA A 65 -3.72 16.89 -0.48
C ALA A 65 -4.77 16.06 0.28
N ARG A 66 -4.90 14.77 -0.01
CA ARG A 66 -5.87 13.82 0.57
C ARG A 66 -5.24 12.76 1.47
N ILE A 67 -3.94 12.90 1.84
CA ILE A 67 -3.23 11.88 2.65
C ILE A 67 -3.94 11.59 3.99
N GLY A 68 -4.51 12.61 4.62
CA GLY A 68 -5.27 12.45 5.87
C GLY A 68 -6.54 11.61 5.68
N ASP A 69 -7.21 11.75 4.55
CA ASP A 69 -8.41 11.00 4.19
C ASP A 69 -8.05 9.53 3.95
N TRP A 70 -6.97 9.27 3.23
CA TRP A 70 -6.47 7.92 2.99
C TRP A 70 -6.18 7.16 4.28
N TRP A 71 -5.47 7.79 5.23
CA TRP A 71 -5.16 7.16 6.51
C TRP A 71 -6.40 6.88 7.37
N ARG A 72 -7.43 7.75 7.31
CA ARG A 72 -8.71 7.51 8.01
C ARG A 72 -9.52 6.41 7.37
N GLY A 73 -9.40 6.24 6.08
CA GLY A 73 -10.20 5.35 5.25
C GLY A 73 -9.69 3.92 5.16
N VAL A 74 -8.98 3.36 6.15
CA VAL A 74 -8.56 1.95 6.11
C VAL A 74 -9.75 1.04 6.41
N PRO A 75 -10.30 0.36 5.40
CA PRO A 75 -11.54 -0.37 5.56
C PRO A 75 -11.36 -1.77 6.17
N GLY A 76 -12.25 -2.13 7.07
CA GLY A 76 -12.70 -3.48 7.35
C GLY A 76 -11.65 -4.43 7.92
N ALA A 77 -11.58 -5.62 7.34
CA ALA A 77 -10.75 -6.73 7.78
C ALA A 77 -9.27 -6.36 7.84
N ALA A 78 -8.69 -6.53 9.02
CA ALA A 78 -7.28 -6.31 9.25
C ALA A 78 -6.52 -7.64 9.31
N THR A 79 -5.29 -7.63 8.80
CA THR A 79 -4.36 -8.74 8.92
C THR A 79 -2.94 -8.21 9.16
N VAL A 80 -1.96 -9.09 9.22
CA VAL A 80 -0.55 -8.71 9.27
C VAL A 80 -0.09 -8.35 7.85
N LEU A 81 0.46 -7.15 7.67
CA LEU A 81 1.12 -6.71 6.44
C LEU A 81 2.62 -6.77 6.60
N HIS A 82 3.31 -6.98 5.50
CA HIS A 82 4.75 -6.72 5.41
C HIS A 82 5.04 -5.22 5.46
N GLY A 83 4.22 -4.41 4.78
CA GLY A 83 4.33 -2.95 4.70
C GLY A 83 5.34 -2.44 3.67
N ASP A 84 6.30 -3.28 3.26
CA ASP A 84 7.30 -3.01 2.20
C ASP A 84 7.49 -4.27 1.33
N LEU A 85 6.39 -4.87 0.86
CA LEU A 85 6.45 -6.08 0.04
C LEU A 85 6.89 -5.74 -1.39
N ARG A 86 8.17 -5.94 -1.68
CA ARG A 86 8.81 -5.67 -2.98
C ARG A 86 9.77 -6.79 -3.37
N LEU A 87 10.16 -6.82 -4.67
CA LEU A 87 11.05 -7.87 -5.17
C LEU A 87 12.40 -7.93 -4.43
N ASP A 88 12.93 -6.76 -4.03
CA ASP A 88 14.18 -6.71 -3.28
C ASP A 88 14.08 -7.41 -1.91
N ASN A 89 12.87 -7.57 -1.36
CA ASN A 89 12.59 -8.22 -0.09
C ASN A 89 12.14 -9.67 -0.26
N LEU A 90 12.32 -10.24 -1.47
CA LEU A 90 12.07 -11.65 -1.76
C LEU A 90 13.36 -12.38 -2.13
N LEU A 91 13.68 -13.44 -1.41
CA LEU A 91 14.76 -14.35 -1.76
C LEU A 91 14.18 -15.52 -2.53
N LEU A 92 14.70 -15.76 -3.73
CA LEU A 92 14.27 -16.84 -4.61
C LEU A 92 15.28 -17.97 -4.51
N GLY A 93 14.81 -19.17 -4.18
CA GLY A 93 15.62 -20.38 -4.21
C GLY A 93 15.65 -21.05 -5.58
N GLU A 94 16.18 -22.28 -5.64
CA GLU A 94 16.29 -23.02 -6.90
C GLU A 94 14.95 -23.62 -7.36
N GLY A 95 14.00 -23.84 -6.42
CA GLY A 95 12.64 -24.32 -6.72
C GLY A 95 11.66 -23.17 -6.95
N SER A 96 10.64 -23.40 -7.76
CA SER A 96 9.57 -22.39 -8.02
C SER A 96 8.82 -21.92 -6.77
N ASP A 97 8.80 -22.75 -5.73
CA ASP A 97 8.08 -22.53 -4.49
C ASP A 97 8.99 -22.05 -3.35
N ASP A 98 10.30 -22.00 -3.61
CA ASP A 98 11.30 -21.56 -2.64
C ASP A 98 11.42 -20.04 -2.64
N ILE A 99 10.45 -19.37 -2.02
CA ILE A 99 10.42 -17.91 -1.88
C ILE A 99 10.36 -17.55 -0.39
N TRP A 100 11.33 -16.77 0.06
CA TRP A 100 11.36 -16.24 1.44
C TRP A 100 11.21 -14.73 1.41
N THR A 101 10.30 -14.22 2.24
CA THR A 101 10.16 -12.80 2.47
C THR A 101 11.08 -12.38 3.61
N VAL A 102 11.86 -11.33 3.40
CA VAL A 102 12.83 -10.77 4.34
C VAL A 102 12.53 -9.28 4.61
N ASP A 103 13.24 -8.67 5.56
CA ASP A 103 13.10 -7.26 5.92
C ASP A 103 11.72 -6.90 6.50
N TRP A 104 11.42 -7.47 7.65
CA TRP A 104 10.15 -7.32 8.38
C TRP A 104 10.07 -6.07 9.27
N GLN A 105 10.95 -5.09 9.08
CA GLN A 105 11.00 -3.89 9.93
C GLN A 105 9.75 -2.99 9.83
N THR A 106 8.98 -3.12 8.74
CA THR A 106 7.77 -2.34 8.47
C THR A 106 6.47 -3.11 8.76
N VAL A 107 6.58 -4.29 9.40
CA VAL A 107 5.41 -5.13 9.71
C VAL A 107 4.38 -4.36 10.54
N VAL A 108 3.12 -4.43 10.13
CA VAL A 108 2.02 -3.67 10.73
C VAL A 108 0.70 -4.42 10.60
N VAL A 109 -0.30 -4.07 11.38
CA VAL A 109 -1.67 -4.57 11.23
C VAL A 109 -2.50 -3.58 10.42
N GLY A 110 -3.11 -4.04 9.35
CA GLY A 110 -3.94 -3.19 8.49
C GLY A 110 -4.59 -3.94 7.32
N ASN A 111 -4.83 -3.22 6.24
CA ASN A 111 -5.40 -3.76 5.02
C ASN A 111 -4.38 -4.56 4.22
N GLY A 112 -4.36 -5.91 4.34
CA GLY A 112 -3.41 -6.78 3.62
C GLY A 112 -3.38 -6.60 2.11
N VAL A 113 -4.51 -6.20 1.51
CA VAL A 113 -4.57 -5.96 0.05
C VAL A 113 -3.65 -4.82 -0.39
N ALA A 114 -3.25 -3.93 0.53
CA ALA A 114 -2.30 -2.86 0.23
C ALA A 114 -0.90 -3.40 -0.11
N ASP A 115 -0.44 -4.50 0.50
CA ASP A 115 0.82 -5.15 0.11
C ASP A 115 0.77 -5.66 -1.33
N ALA A 116 -0.36 -6.23 -1.75
CA ALA A 116 -0.54 -6.67 -3.14
C ALA A 116 -0.53 -5.49 -4.12
N ALA A 117 -1.19 -4.38 -3.77
CA ALA A 117 -1.19 -3.16 -4.57
C ALA A 117 0.21 -2.54 -4.67
N TYR A 118 0.92 -2.48 -3.56
CA TYR A 118 2.29 -1.99 -3.51
C TYR A 118 3.23 -2.85 -4.36
N PHE A 119 3.13 -4.18 -4.23
CA PHE A 119 3.94 -5.11 -5.02
C PHE A 119 3.70 -4.96 -6.53
N VAL A 120 2.45 -4.97 -6.96
CA VAL A 120 2.10 -4.86 -8.37
C VAL A 120 2.46 -3.47 -8.94
N GLY A 121 2.19 -2.41 -8.17
CA GLY A 121 2.46 -1.03 -8.59
C GLY A 121 3.94 -0.71 -8.73
N GLY A 122 4.77 -1.12 -7.77
CA GLY A 122 6.21 -0.78 -7.75
C GLY A 122 7.08 -1.68 -8.61
N ASN A 123 6.75 -2.98 -8.73
CA ASN A 123 7.67 -3.94 -9.34
C ASN A 123 7.42 -4.21 -10.83
N LEU A 124 6.28 -3.80 -11.38
CA LEU A 124 5.99 -4.00 -12.80
C LEU A 124 6.15 -2.69 -13.58
N LEU A 125 6.61 -2.80 -14.83
CA LEU A 125 6.51 -1.70 -15.77
C LEU A 125 5.04 -1.34 -15.99
N PRO A 126 4.67 -0.05 -16.13
CA PRO A 126 3.27 0.37 -16.24
C PRO A 126 2.47 -0.36 -17.32
N GLU A 127 3.06 -0.62 -18.49
CA GLU A 127 2.42 -1.34 -19.59
C GLU A 127 2.20 -2.82 -19.27
N VAL A 128 3.14 -3.47 -18.57
CA VAL A 128 3.02 -4.87 -18.12
C VAL A 128 1.97 -4.96 -17.03
N ARG A 129 1.99 -4.02 -16.09
CA ARG A 129 0.98 -3.94 -15.04
C ARG A 129 -0.43 -3.83 -15.63
N ARG A 130 -0.68 -2.86 -16.51
CA ARG A 130 -1.98 -2.65 -17.16
C ARG A 130 -2.49 -3.89 -17.88
N ALA A 131 -1.60 -4.67 -18.48
CA ALA A 131 -1.97 -5.87 -19.22
C ALA A 131 -2.37 -7.04 -18.32
N HIS A 132 -1.86 -7.10 -17.08
CA HIS A 132 -1.98 -8.30 -16.22
C HIS A 132 -2.59 -8.02 -14.84
N GLU A 133 -2.88 -6.79 -14.51
CA GLU A 133 -3.27 -6.36 -13.16
C GLU A 133 -4.55 -7.04 -12.66
N ASP A 134 -5.60 -7.07 -13.49
CA ASP A 134 -6.87 -7.74 -13.12
C ASP A 134 -6.64 -9.21 -12.81
N ASP A 135 -5.90 -9.92 -13.65
CA ASP A 135 -5.60 -11.35 -13.47
C ASP A 135 -4.76 -11.59 -12.20
N LEU A 136 -3.76 -10.74 -11.93
CA LEU A 136 -2.91 -10.85 -10.74
C LEU A 136 -3.71 -10.63 -9.46
N VAL A 137 -4.59 -9.63 -9.44
CA VAL A 137 -5.42 -9.33 -8.26
C VAL A 137 -6.48 -10.41 -8.07
N ARG A 138 -7.08 -10.96 -9.15
CA ARG A 138 -7.98 -12.12 -9.07
C ARG A 138 -7.28 -13.34 -8.52
N HIS A 139 -6.06 -13.60 -8.97
CA HIS A 139 -5.25 -14.70 -8.44
C HIS A 139 -4.99 -14.53 -6.93
N TYR A 140 -4.61 -13.32 -6.50
CA TYR A 140 -4.41 -13.02 -5.09
C TYR A 140 -5.71 -13.21 -4.27
N HIS A 141 -6.84 -12.70 -4.76
CA HIS A 141 -8.15 -12.86 -4.11
C HIS A 141 -8.52 -14.36 -3.99
N GLN A 142 -8.39 -15.12 -5.09
CA GLN A 142 -8.66 -16.56 -5.07
C GLN A 142 -7.74 -17.28 -4.10
N ALA A 143 -6.47 -16.92 -4.05
CA ALA A 143 -5.51 -17.51 -3.12
C ALA A 143 -5.84 -17.22 -1.64
N LEU A 144 -6.49 -16.09 -1.33
CA LEU A 144 -7.04 -15.82 0.00
C LEU A 144 -8.26 -16.72 0.29
N VAL A 145 -9.18 -16.83 -0.66
CA VAL A 145 -10.38 -17.69 -0.54
C VAL A 145 -9.98 -19.15 -0.32
N ASP A 146 -9.04 -19.67 -1.10
CA ASP A 146 -8.53 -21.04 -0.99
C ASP A 146 -7.87 -21.32 0.37
N ARG A 147 -7.40 -20.26 1.05
CA ARG A 147 -6.83 -20.31 2.41
C ARG A 147 -7.85 -20.01 3.52
N GLY A 148 -9.14 -19.94 3.17
CA GLY A 148 -10.23 -19.85 4.12
C GLY A 148 -10.73 -18.42 4.43
N VAL A 149 -10.30 -17.40 3.70
CA VAL A 149 -10.87 -16.04 3.81
C VAL A 149 -12.23 -16.02 3.10
N ALA A 150 -13.32 -16.05 3.86
CA ALA A 150 -14.68 -16.17 3.33
C ALA A 150 -15.46 -14.85 3.31
N ASP A 151 -14.97 -13.83 3.98
CA ASP A 151 -15.65 -12.54 4.20
C ASP A 151 -15.13 -11.40 3.31
N LEU A 152 -14.32 -11.73 2.28
CA LEU A 152 -13.81 -10.77 1.30
C LEU A 152 -14.43 -11.06 -0.08
N THR A 153 -15.37 -10.25 -0.51
CA THR A 153 -15.90 -10.32 -1.89
C THR A 153 -14.88 -9.76 -2.88
N TRP A 154 -15.04 -10.11 -4.16
CA TRP A 154 -14.21 -9.54 -5.23
C TRP A 154 -14.29 -8.01 -5.28
N ASP A 155 -15.49 -7.45 -5.22
CA ASP A 155 -15.69 -6.00 -5.31
C ASP A 155 -15.04 -5.27 -4.12
N GLU A 156 -15.07 -5.88 -2.94
CA GLU A 156 -14.40 -5.34 -1.77
C GLU A 156 -12.88 -5.47 -1.89
N CYS A 157 -12.37 -6.61 -2.35
CA CYS A 157 -10.94 -6.81 -2.62
C CYS A 157 -10.43 -5.77 -3.62
N TRP A 158 -11.14 -5.56 -4.73
CA TRP A 158 -10.78 -4.58 -5.74
C TRP A 158 -10.81 -3.14 -5.20
N ALA A 159 -11.81 -2.79 -4.40
CA ALA A 159 -11.88 -1.48 -3.77
C ALA A 159 -10.71 -1.24 -2.79
N ARG A 160 -10.35 -2.25 -1.99
CA ARG A 160 -9.19 -2.21 -1.10
C ARG A 160 -7.88 -2.17 -1.85
N TYR A 161 -7.79 -2.84 -2.99
CA TYR A 161 -6.63 -2.78 -3.88
C TYR A 161 -6.44 -1.37 -4.43
N ARG A 162 -7.49 -0.74 -4.96
CA ARG A 162 -7.45 0.65 -5.43
C ARG A 162 -7.04 1.60 -4.31
N HIS A 163 -7.56 1.43 -3.10
CA HIS A 163 -7.12 2.19 -1.93
C HIS A 163 -5.63 1.96 -1.63
N GLY A 164 -5.16 0.71 -1.74
CA GLY A 164 -3.79 0.30 -1.50
C GLY A 164 -2.77 0.92 -2.48
N THR A 165 -3.18 1.41 -3.67
CA THR A 165 -2.27 2.03 -4.64
C THR A 165 -1.55 3.26 -4.05
N TRP A 166 -2.21 3.98 -3.16
CA TRP A 166 -1.65 5.16 -2.49
C TRP A 166 -0.61 4.83 -1.43
N HIS A 167 -0.58 3.58 -0.93
CA HIS A 167 0.44 3.16 0.03
C HIS A 167 1.85 3.41 -0.50
N GLY A 168 2.13 2.97 -1.72
CA GLY A 168 3.44 3.17 -2.36
C GLY A 168 3.79 4.63 -2.59
N VAL A 169 2.81 5.48 -2.92
CA VAL A 169 3.02 6.93 -3.10
C VAL A 169 3.49 7.55 -1.78
N TYR A 170 2.78 7.31 -0.69
CA TYR A 170 3.11 7.91 0.61
C TYR A 170 4.40 7.35 1.20
N LEU A 171 4.62 6.04 1.05
CA LEU A 171 5.85 5.39 1.49
C LEU A 171 7.07 5.94 0.72
N CYS A 172 6.96 6.09 -0.60
CA CYS A 172 8.03 6.63 -1.44
C CYS A 172 8.40 8.07 -1.03
N VAL A 173 7.41 8.96 -0.82
CA VAL A 173 7.64 10.33 -0.37
C VAL A 173 8.36 10.35 0.98
N ALA A 174 7.92 9.54 1.94
CA ALA A 174 8.55 9.48 3.26
C ALA A 174 9.97 8.92 3.19
N ALA A 175 10.13 7.75 2.56
CA ALA A 175 11.42 7.06 2.49
C ALA A 175 12.48 7.90 1.77
N ALA A 176 12.16 8.50 0.62
CA ALA A 176 13.07 9.33 -0.16
C ALA A 176 13.65 10.52 0.63
N MET A 177 12.90 11.01 1.62
CA MET A 177 13.29 12.19 2.42
C MET A 177 13.92 11.83 3.77
N LEU A 178 13.79 10.57 4.22
CA LEU A 178 14.29 10.12 5.52
C LEU A 178 15.57 9.29 5.41
N VAL A 179 15.85 8.68 4.24
CA VAL A 179 17.08 7.92 4.03
C VAL A 179 18.23 8.80 3.51
N GLU A 180 19.45 8.31 3.66
CA GLU A 180 20.62 8.97 3.10
C GLU A 180 20.51 9.11 1.58
N GLN A 181 20.81 10.32 1.08
CA GLN A 181 20.75 10.62 -0.34
C GLN A 181 21.92 9.99 -1.09
N THR A 182 21.60 9.23 -2.16
CA THR A 182 22.57 8.69 -3.11
C THR A 182 22.01 8.78 -4.52
N GLU A 183 22.86 8.85 -5.55
CA GLU A 183 22.42 8.87 -6.95
C GLU A 183 21.57 7.65 -7.32
N ARG A 184 21.95 6.47 -6.82
CA ARG A 184 21.17 5.24 -7.02
C ARG A 184 19.81 5.31 -6.33
N GLY A 185 19.77 5.85 -5.11
CA GLY A 185 18.53 6.06 -4.36
C GLY A 185 17.60 7.04 -5.08
N ASP A 186 18.14 8.13 -5.61
CA ASP A 186 17.37 9.13 -6.35
C ASP A 186 16.73 8.52 -7.60
N LEU A 187 17.49 7.72 -8.37
CA LEU A 187 16.95 7.01 -9.53
C LEU A 187 15.85 6.00 -9.14
N MET A 188 16.05 5.27 -8.05
CA MET A 188 15.07 4.34 -7.53
C MET A 188 13.77 5.07 -7.13
N PHE A 189 13.85 6.10 -6.30
CA PHE A 189 12.68 6.84 -5.85
C PHE A 189 11.96 7.59 -6.97
N SER A 190 12.69 8.13 -7.96
CA SER A 190 12.08 8.71 -9.17
C SER A 190 11.28 7.67 -9.96
N THR A 191 11.81 6.46 -10.08
CA THR A 191 11.14 5.36 -10.79
C THR A 191 9.92 4.87 -10.00
N ASP A 192 10.06 4.72 -8.70
CA ASP A 192 9.01 4.19 -7.84
C ASP A 192 7.83 5.17 -7.74
N ILE A 193 8.10 6.47 -7.57
CA ILE A 193 7.01 7.45 -7.51
C ILE A 193 6.26 7.56 -8.83
N ASP A 194 6.95 7.54 -9.98
CA ASP A 194 6.31 7.53 -11.30
C ASP A 194 5.38 6.32 -11.45
N ARG A 195 5.85 5.13 -11.10
CA ARG A 195 5.06 3.89 -11.17
C ARG A 195 3.84 3.91 -10.26
N HIS A 196 4.01 4.29 -9.00
CA HIS A 196 2.93 4.29 -8.01
C HIS A 196 1.87 5.34 -8.30
N VAL A 197 2.26 6.55 -8.72
CA VAL A 197 1.29 7.58 -9.10
C VAL A 197 0.54 7.17 -10.36
N ARG A 198 1.22 6.67 -11.39
CA ARG A 198 0.54 6.13 -12.60
C ARG A 198 -0.41 4.99 -12.25
N HIS A 199 -0.05 4.14 -11.29
CA HIS A 199 -0.93 3.08 -10.81
C HIS A 199 -2.23 3.64 -10.24
N ALA A 200 -2.15 4.63 -9.36
CA ALA A 200 -3.32 5.28 -8.79
C ALA A 200 -4.17 6.01 -9.84
N LEU A 201 -3.52 6.68 -10.82
CA LEU A 201 -4.19 7.36 -11.93
C LEU A 201 -4.90 6.39 -12.87
N ASP A 202 -4.25 5.31 -13.27
CA ASP A 202 -4.81 4.30 -14.18
C ASP A 202 -6.07 3.63 -13.62
N LEU A 203 -6.16 3.52 -12.30
CA LEU A 203 -7.31 2.94 -11.58
C LEU A 203 -8.33 3.98 -11.11
N ASP A 204 -8.15 5.26 -11.46
CA ASP A 204 -8.98 6.37 -10.96
C ASP A 204 -9.19 6.30 -9.43
N ALA A 205 -8.09 6.08 -8.68
CA ALA A 205 -8.12 5.75 -7.27
C ALA A 205 -8.30 6.98 -6.35
N PHE A 206 -8.90 8.07 -6.83
CA PHE A 206 -9.24 9.24 -6.00
C PHE A 206 -10.59 9.10 -5.28
N ASP A 207 -11.55 8.41 -5.88
CA ASP A 207 -12.87 8.18 -5.30
C ASP A 207 -12.82 7.30 -4.03
N VAL A 208 -11.76 6.51 -3.86
CA VAL A 208 -11.59 5.67 -2.67
C VAL A 208 -11.42 6.46 -1.38
N PHE A 209 -11.00 7.72 -1.46
CA PHE A 209 -10.89 8.60 -0.29
C PHE A 209 -12.25 8.94 0.32
N ASP A 210 -13.31 8.95 -0.48
CA ASP A 210 -14.67 9.26 -0.05
C ASP A 210 -15.46 8.01 0.34
N ARG A 211 -15.03 6.84 -0.16
CA ARG A 211 -15.75 5.57 0.03
C ARG A 211 -15.63 4.99 1.44
N PHE A 212 -14.55 5.29 2.12
CA PHE A 212 -14.19 4.71 3.40
C PHE A 212 -14.25 5.73 4.55
N ASP A 213 -15.22 6.64 4.53
CA ASP A 213 -15.50 7.54 5.64
C ASP A 213 -15.87 6.74 6.90
N GLU A 214 -15.42 7.23 8.07
CA GLU A 214 -15.67 6.61 9.38
C GLU A 214 -17.15 6.30 9.65
N SER A 215 -18.08 7.03 9.00
CA SER A 215 -19.52 6.79 9.11
C SER A 215 -19.97 5.45 8.51
N THR A 216 -19.13 4.80 7.70
CA THR A 216 -19.44 3.53 7.01
C THR A 216 -18.82 2.32 7.71
N ILE A 217 -18.04 2.50 8.78
CA ILE A 217 -17.40 1.40 9.53
C ILE A 217 -18.43 0.82 10.53
N PRO A 218 -18.88 -0.43 10.37
CA PRO A 218 -19.75 -1.07 11.34
C PRO A 218 -19.03 -1.18 12.69
N GLY A 219 -19.53 -0.48 13.71
CA GLY A 219 -19.02 -0.57 15.08
C GLY A 219 -18.15 0.60 15.57
N ALA A 220 -17.98 1.67 14.82
CA ALA A 220 -17.44 2.93 15.33
C ALA A 220 -18.51 3.59 16.23
N SER A 221 -18.61 3.14 17.48
CA SER A 221 -19.45 3.81 18.49
C SER A 221 -18.82 5.18 18.80
N ARG A 222 -19.61 6.23 18.62
CA ARG A 222 -19.31 7.57 19.12
C ARG A 222 -19.07 7.47 20.63
N GLY A 223 -17.81 7.53 21.06
CA GLY A 223 -17.40 7.71 22.43
C GLY A 223 -17.18 9.19 22.72
#